data_5895f7906945ed242c4b3c6af36f5062
#
_entry.id   5895f7906945ed242c4b3c6af36f5062
#
_cell.length_a   1.000
_cell.length_b   1.000
_cell.length_c   1.000
_cell.angle_alpha   90.00
_cell.angle_beta   90.00
_cell.angle_gamma   90.00
#
_symmetry.space_group_name_H-M   'P 1'
#
loop_
_entity.id
_entity.type
_entity.pdbx_description
1 polymer ?
#
loop_
_entity_poly.entity_id
_entity_poly.type
_entity_poly.pdbx_seq_one_letter_code
_entity_poly.pdbx_strand_id
1 'polypeptide(L)'
;QLDDYKKLYLKDREIKNIIIVDDYLSPWAVRKAHERGDGNAMVDSKAFYQLMEALRTRGTTELAKRMDIAEEKVPLVYISAVLTKRIAELMGAALIWAPGVTLCDGIAYEYAEQNKLLRGEHDFAEDIIACAMNISKRYNGSTRRADTLEHITTTIFDSMKKVHGMGARERLLLQIAVQLHDCGKYISMADVAECSYRIIMATEIIG
;
A
#
# COMPACT_ATOMS: atom_id res chain seq x y z
N GLN A 1 9.20 -11.37 11.52
CA GLN A 1 9.00 -10.54 10.30
C GLN A 1 7.98 -9.41 10.52
N LEU A 2 6.69 -9.68 10.89
CA LEU A 2 5.69 -8.63 11.12
C LEU A 2 6.04 -7.73 12.30
N ASP A 3 6.56 -8.28 13.41
CA ASP A 3 7.04 -7.51 14.56
C ASP A 3 8.24 -6.62 14.16
N ASP A 4 9.14 -7.14 13.36
CA ASP A 4 10.30 -6.40 12.85
C ASP A 4 9.84 -5.30 11.90
N TYR A 5 8.87 -5.59 11.01
CA TYR A 5 8.26 -4.59 10.15
C TYR A 5 7.64 -3.45 10.96
N LYS A 6 6.86 -3.76 12.01
CA LYS A 6 6.27 -2.75 12.88
C LYS A 6 7.34 -1.87 13.53
N LYS A 7 8.39 -2.49 14.09
CA LYS A 7 9.49 -1.76 14.75
C LYS A 7 10.30 -0.89 13.79
N LEU A 8 10.53 -1.36 12.57
CA LEU A 8 11.38 -0.66 11.60
C LEU A 8 10.62 0.42 10.83
N TYR A 9 9.37 0.17 10.44
CA TYR A 9 8.66 1.02 9.49
C TYR A 9 7.47 1.77 10.08
N LEU A 10 6.92 1.30 11.21
CA LEU A 10 5.73 1.88 11.84
C LEU A 10 5.99 2.35 13.27
N LYS A 11 7.26 2.54 13.62
CA LYS A 11 7.77 2.74 14.99
C LYS A 11 6.96 3.72 15.84
N ASP A 12 6.55 4.85 15.27
CA ASP A 12 5.86 5.94 15.96
C ASP A 12 4.44 6.17 15.41
N ARG A 13 3.87 5.18 14.71
CA ARG A 13 2.54 5.28 14.12
C ARG A 13 1.54 4.45 14.89
N GLU A 14 0.42 5.08 15.27
CA GLU A 14 -0.75 4.40 15.77
C GLU A 14 -1.59 3.91 14.58
N ILE A 15 -1.73 2.60 14.44
CA ILE A 15 -2.54 2.00 13.37
C ILE A 15 -3.93 1.73 13.93
N LYS A 16 -4.91 2.55 13.55
CA LYS A 16 -6.31 2.41 14.01
C LYS A 16 -7.13 1.48 13.15
N ASN A 17 -6.84 1.44 11.85
CA ASN A 17 -7.62 0.73 10.85
C ASN A 17 -6.72 -0.15 10.00
N ILE A 18 -7.26 -1.27 9.53
CA ILE A 18 -6.67 -2.13 8.50
C ILE A 18 -7.61 -2.14 7.30
N ILE A 19 -7.07 -1.94 6.12
CA ILE A 19 -7.79 -2.11 4.86
C ILE A 19 -7.42 -3.49 4.32
N ILE A 20 -8.43 -4.30 3.98
CA ILE A 20 -8.24 -5.60 3.36
C ILE A 20 -8.78 -5.58 1.93
N VAL A 21 -7.95 -6.03 1.01
CA VAL A 21 -8.29 -6.26 -0.40
C VAL A 21 -7.99 -7.73 -0.69
N ASP A 22 -9.00 -8.57 -0.68
CA ASP A 22 -8.88 -10.00 -0.97
C ASP A 22 -10.19 -10.56 -1.52
N ASP A 23 -10.12 -11.76 -2.08
CA ASP A 23 -11.28 -12.46 -2.68
C ASP A 23 -12.05 -13.33 -1.68
N TYR A 24 -11.57 -13.45 -0.44
CA TYR A 24 -12.09 -14.42 0.53
C TYR A 24 -12.81 -13.77 1.71
N LEU A 25 -12.15 -12.85 2.39
CA LEU A 25 -12.70 -12.18 3.59
C LEU A 25 -13.47 -10.90 3.24
N SER A 26 -13.04 -10.16 2.23
CA SER A 26 -13.69 -8.92 1.79
C SER A 26 -15.18 -9.11 1.46
N PRO A 27 -15.64 -10.15 0.72
CA PRO A 27 -17.07 -10.34 0.44
C PRO A 27 -17.92 -10.53 1.71
N TRP A 28 -17.39 -11.21 2.73
CA TRP A 28 -18.07 -11.34 4.01
C TRP A 28 -18.19 -9.98 4.72
N ALA A 29 -17.12 -9.18 4.75
CA ALA A 29 -17.11 -7.89 5.41
C ALA A 29 -18.08 -6.90 4.75
N VAL A 30 -18.12 -6.85 3.43
CA VAL A 30 -19.07 -6.04 2.64
C VAL A 30 -20.51 -6.43 2.98
N ARG A 31 -20.82 -7.74 3.00
CA ARG A 31 -22.16 -8.23 3.35
C ARG A 31 -22.55 -7.82 4.77
N LYS A 32 -21.64 -7.95 5.72
CA LYS A 32 -21.88 -7.54 7.11
C LYS A 32 -22.16 -6.04 7.25
N ALA A 33 -21.52 -5.21 6.46
CA ALA A 33 -21.80 -3.79 6.40
C ALA A 33 -23.19 -3.50 5.83
N HIS A 34 -23.56 -4.17 4.75
CA HIS A 34 -24.91 -4.05 4.16
C HIS A 34 -26.01 -4.50 5.12
N GLU A 35 -25.84 -5.59 5.86
CA GLU A 35 -26.80 -6.06 6.88
C GLU A 35 -27.05 -5.02 7.98
N ARG A 36 -26.09 -4.13 8.24
CA ARG A 36 -26.20 -3.06 9.23
C ARG A 36 -26.71 -1.72 8.66
N GLY A 37 -26.94 -1.65 7.34
CA GLY A 37 -27.28 -0.40 6.66
C GLY A 37 -26.12 0.61 6.63
N ASP A 38 -24.90 0.14 6.84
CA ASP A 38 -23.69 0.95 6.82
C ASP A 38 -23.08 0.93 5.43
N GLY A 39 -23.08 2.08 4.73
CA GLY A 39 -22.48 2.22 3.40
C GLY A 39 -20.96 2.08 3.41
N ASN A 40 -20.33 2.16 4.57
CA ASN A 40 -18.91 1.95 4.76
C ASN A 40 -18.68 0.50 5.19
N ALA A 41 -18.06 -0.31 4.37
CA ALA A 41 -17.78 -1.72 4.66
C ALA A 41 -16.73 -1.89 5.80
N MET A 42 -17.00 -1.26 6.93
CA MET A 42 -16.18 -1.36 8.15
C MET A 42 -16.73 -2.42 9.08
N VAL A 43 -15.86 -3.29 9.55
CA VAL A 43 -16.17 -4.36 10.50
C VAL A 43 -15.40 -4.11 11.79
N ASP A 44 -16.10 -4.04 12.90
CA ASP A 44 -15.46 -3.94 14.20
C ASP A 44 -14.84 -5.30 14.63
N SER A 45 -13.93 -5.22 15.58
CA SER A 45 -13.23 -6.41 16.08
C SER A 45 -14.19 -7.46 16.65
N LYS A 46 -15.33 -7.06 17.26
CA LYS A 46 -16.31 -7.99 17.82
C LYS A 46 -16.96 -8.85 16.73
N ALA A 47 -17.42 -8.23 15.65
CA ALA A 47 -18.00 -8.96 14.51
C ALA A 47 -16.96 -9.88 13.85
N PHE A 48 -15.71 -9.43 13.78
CA PHE A 48 -14.61 -10.25 13.27
C PHE A 48 -14.30 -11.46 14.15
N TYR A 49 -14.26 -11.29 15.47
CA TYR A 49 -14.07 -12.42 16.40
C TYR A 49 -15.24 -13.42 16.37
N GLN A 50 -16.47 -12.96 16.14
CA GLN A 50 -17.62 -13.86 15.92
C GLN A 50 -17.46 -14.69 14.64
N LEU A 51 -16.93 -14.10 13.57
CA LEU A 51 -16.57 -14.86 12.37
C LEU A 51 -15.52 -15.94 12.68
N MET A 52 -14.44 -15.55 13.36
CA MET A 52 -13.36 -16.47 13.74
C MET A 52 -13.88 -17.67 14.55
N GLU A 53 -14.77 -17.42 15.51
CA GLU A 53 -15.39 -18.49 16.30
C GLU A 53 -16.28 -19.38 15.44
N ALA A 54 -17.07 -18.81 14.51
CA ALA A 54 -17.88 -19.57 13.58
C ALA A 54 -17.01 -20.45 12.66
N LEU A 55 -15.93 -19.92 12.13
CA LEU A 55 -14.98 -20.66 11.28
C LEU A 55 -14.29 -21.82 12.03
N ARG A 56 -14.14 -21.70 13.35
CA ARG A 56 -13.52 -22.74 14.18
C ARG A 56 -14.50 -23.84 14.59
N THR A 57 -15.77 -23.50 14.82
CA THR A 57 -16.73 -24.39 15.48
C THR A 57 -17.74 -25.03 14.52
N ARG A 58 -17.94 -24.48 13.34
CA ARG A 58 -18.95 -24.93 12.38
C ARG A 58 -18.33 -25.76 11.25
N GLY A 59 -19.14 -26.64 10.68
CA GLY A 59 -18.74 -27.44 9.50
C GLY A 59 -18.66 -26.58 8.23
N THR A 60 -17.80 -27.02 7.30
CA THR A 60 -17.55 -26.32 6.02
C THR A 60 -18.83 -26.11 5.21
N THR A 61 -19.72 -27.10 5.12
CA THR A 61 -20.98 -27.02 4.40
C THR A 61 -21.93 -25.96 4.97
N GLU A 62 -22.02 -25.83 6.30
CA GLU A 62 -22.84 -24.80 6.97
C GLU A 62 -22.26 -23.41 6.70
N LEU A 63 -20.94 -23.27 6.82
CA LEU A 63 -20.24 -22.00 6.56
C LEU A 63 -20.38 -21.56 5.11
N ALA A 64 -20.24 -22.49 4.15
CA ALA A 64 -20.41 -22.22 2.73
C ALA A 64 -21.81 -21.63 2.44
N LYS A 65 -22.87 -22.27 2.96
CA LYS A 65 -24.26 -21.79 2.82
C LYS A 65 -24.45 -20.41 3.46
N ARG A 66 -23.90 -20.20 4.67
CA ARG A 66 -24.04 -18.95 5.41
C ARG A 66 -23.29 -17.80 4.75
N MET A 67 -22.15 -18.08 4.16
CA MET A 67 -21.30 -17.09 3.50
C MET A 67 -21.61 -16.94 2.01
N ASP A 68 -22.47 -17.80 1.46
CA ASP A 68 -22.83 -17.86 0.05
C ASP A 68 -21.60 -17.97 -0.87
N ILE A 69 -20.75 -18.94 -0.53
CA ILE A 69 -19.53 -19.27 -1.25
C ILE A 69 -19.46 -20.77 -1.52
N ALA A 70 -18.66 -21.18 -2.49
CA ALA A 70 -18.37 -22.58 -2.71
C ALA A 70 -17.66 -23.21 -1.49
N GLU A 71 -18.00 -24.44 -1.13
CA GLU A 71 -17.49 -25.12 0.07
C GLU A 71 -15.97 -25.22 0.07
N GLU A 72 -15.36 -25.44 -1.07
CA GLU A 72 -13.92 -25.47 -1.30
C GLU A 72 -13.19 -24.14 -0.95
N LYS A 73 -13.90 -23.01 -0.92
CA LYS A 73 -13.35 -21.71 -0.55
C LYS A 73 -13.32 -21.46 0.96
N VAL A 74 -14.09 -22.21 1.75
CA VAL A 74 -14.17 -22.03 3.21
C VAL A 74 -12.79 -22.10 3.89
N PRO A 75 -11.90 -23.07 3.56
CA PRO A 75 -10.55 -23.09 4.13
C PRO A 75 -9.72 -21.83 3.81
N LEU A 76 -9.90 -21.26 2.62
CA LEU A 76 -9.19 -20.03 2.22
C LEU A 76 -9.68 -18.81 3.00
N VAL A 77 -10.98 -18.72 3.26
CA VAL A 77 -11.55 -17.70 4.17
C VAL A 77 -10.96 -17.83 5.57
N TYR A 78 -10.81 -19.06 6.08
CA TYR A 78 -10.20 -19.32 7.38
C TYR A 78 -8.74 -18.82 7.43
N ILE A 79 -7.95 -19.12 6.41
CA ILE A 79 -6.55 -18.68 6.31
C ILE A 79 -6.48 -17.16 6.27
N SER A 80 -7.27 -16.51 5.41
CA SER A 80 -7.33 -15.05 5.30
C SER A 80 -7.71 -14.41 6.64
N ALA A 81 -8.71 -14.97 7.32
CA ALA A 81 -9.16 -14.47 8.62
C ALA A 81 -8.08 -14.64 9.72
N VAL A 82 -7.34 -15.74 9.74
CA VAL A 82 -6.22 -15.95 10.69
C VAL A 82 -5.10 -14.93 10.44
N LEU A 83 -4.73 -14.71 9.20
CA LEU A 83 -3.71 -13.71 8.83
C LEU A 83 -4.15 -12.30 9.22
N THR A 84 -5.37 -11.92 8.87
CA THR A 84 -5.94 -10.60 9.19
C THR A 84 -6.00 -10.39 10.72
N LYS A 85 -6.44 -11.42 11.47
CA LYS A 85 -6.42 -11.38 12.94
C LYS A 85 -5.04 -11.10 13.47
N ARG A 86 -4.05 -11.84 12.99
CA ARG A 86 -2.66 -11.69 13.47
C ARG A 86 -2.10 -10.30 13.17
N ILE A 87 -2.40 -9.76 11.99
CA ILE A 87 -1.99 -8.40 11.62
C ILE A 87 -2.70 -7.37 12.50
N ALA A 88 -4.03 -7.49 12.68
CA ALA A 88 -4.81 -6.57 13.49
C ALA A 88 -4.34 -6.52 14.96
N GLU A 89 -4.11 -7.70 15.57
CA GLU A 89 -3.59 -7.80 16.94
C GLU A 89 -2.20 -7.16 17.08
N LEU A 90 -1.32 -7.44 16.15
CA LEU A 90 0.06 -6.92 16.17
C LEU A 90 0.09 -5.40 15.98
N MET A 91 -0.75 -4.88 15.10
CA MET A 91 -0.84 -3.45 14.82
C MET A 91 -1.64 -2.69 15.88
N GLY A 92 -2.49 -3.39 16.65
CA GLY A 92 -3.42 -2.78 17.60
C GLY A 92 -4.63 -2.13 16.92
N ALA A 93 -4.98 -2.58 15.71
CA ALA A 93 -6.08 -2.01 14.94
C ALA A 93 -7.44 -2.48 15.47
N ALA A 94 -8.36 -1.54 15.65
CA ALA A 94 -9.69 -1.80 16.15
C ALA A 94 -10.74 -2.04 15.05
N LEU A 95 -10.48 -1.54 13.85
CA LEU A 95 -11.40 -1.59 12.71
C LEU A 95 -10.75 -2.25 11.50
N ILE A 96 -11.54 -3.03 10.79
CA ILE A 96 -11.19 -3.64 9.51
C ILE A 96 -12.10 -3.04 8.44
N TRP A 97 -11.53 -2.46 7.43
CA TRP A 97 -12.26 -1.92 6.30
C TRP A 97 -12.03 -2.80 5.07
N ALA A 98 -13.13 -3.24 4.46
CA ALA A 98 -13.13 -4.00 3.21
C ALA A 98 -13.87 -3.19 2.14
N PRO A 99 -13.19 -2.46 1.26
CA PRO A 99 -13.83 -1.63 0.23
C PRO A 99 -14.60 -2.45 -0.81
N GLY A 100 -14.46 -3.78 -0.80
CA GLY A 100 -15.19 -4.67 -1.71
C GLY A 100 -14.58 -4.72 -3.10
N VAL A 101 -13.36 -4.26 -3.26
CA VAL A 101 -12.59 -4.37 -4.51
C VAL A 101 -11.61 -5.54 -4.45
N THR A 102 -11.32 -6.08 -5.59
CA THR A 102 -10.38 -7.20 -5.79
C THR A 102 -9.16 -6.75 -6.59
N LEU A 103 -8.16 -7.61 -6.68
CA LEU A 103 -7.02 -7.40 -7.56
C LEU A 103 -7.46 -7.26 -9.04
N CYS A 104 -8.48 -8.02 -9.45
CA CYS A 104 -9.01 -7.94 -10.81
C CYS A 104 -9.62 -6.57 -11.12
N ASP A 105 -10.30 -5.95 -10.14
CA ASP A 105 -10.83 -4.60 -10.30
C ASP A 105 -9.72 -3.58 -10.50
N GLY A 106 -8.62 -3.71 -9.77
CA GLY A 106 -7.43 -2.87 -9.94
C GLY A 106 -6.81 -3.00 -11.33
N ILE A 107 -6.63 -4.23 -11.82
CA ILE A 107 -6.11 -4.49 -13.17
C ILE A 107 -7.06 -3.94 -14.26
N ALA A 108 -8.37 -4.12 -14.08
CA ALA A 108 -9.36 -3.59 -15.00
C ALA A 108 -9.35 -2.06 -15.03
N TYR A 109 -9.19 -1.42 -13.87
CA TYR A 109 -9.08 0.03 -13.75
C TYR A 109 -7.83 0.54 -14.48
N GLU A 110 -6.67 -0.06 -14.24
CA GLU A 110 -5.41 0.31 -14.89
C GLU A 110 -5.52 0.19 -16.41
N TYR A 111 -6.10 -0.92 -16.90
CA TYR A 111 -6.34 -1.12 -18.33
C TYR A 111 -7.24 -0.03 -18.92
N ALA A 112 -8.33 0.31 -18.24
CA ALA A 112 -9.28 1.34 -18.66
C ALA A 112 -8.64 2.73 -18.69
N GLU A 113 -7.79 3.05 -17.74
CA GLU A 113 -7.05 4.32 -17.67
C GLU A 113 -6.01 4.43 -18.79
N GLN A 114 -5.19 3.38 -19.00
CA GLN A 114 -4.21 3.34 -20.09
C GLN A 114 -4.85 3.50 -21.47
N ASN A 115 -6.05 2.95 -21.66
CA ASN A 115 -6.81 3.07 -22.90
C ASN A 115 -7.71 4.32 -22.94
N LYS A 116 -7.59 5.26 -21.98
CA LYS A 116 -8.35 6.52 -21.90
C LYS A 116 -9.88 6.31 -21.86
N LEU A 117 -10.33 5.16 -21.38
CA LEU A 117 -11.75 4.86 -21.16
C LEU A 117 -12.28 5.50 -19.88
N LEU A 118 -11.37 5.75 -18.93
CA LEU A 118 -11.64 6.48 -17.68
C LEU A 118 -10.68 7.67 -17.60
N ARG A 119 -11.11 8.73 -16.92
CA ARG A 119 -10.19 9.77 -16.45
C ARG A 119 -9.63 9.31 -15.12
N GLY A 120 -8.32 9.11 -15.06
CA GLY A 120 -7.64 8.88 -13.79
C GLY A 120 -7.84 10.09 -12.88
N GLU A 121 -8.41 9.88 -11.71
CA GLU A 121 -8.55 10.92 -10.69
C GLU A 121 -7.35 10.93 -9.73
N HIS A 122 -6.52 9.88 -9.79
CA HIS A 122 -5.39 9.69 -8.90
C HIS A 122 -4.06 9.93 -9.61
N ASP A 123 -3.20 10.74 -9.01
CA ASP A 123 -1.84 10.98 -9.53
C ASP A 123 -0.84 10.03 -8.85
N PHE A 124 -0.60 8.88 -9.49
CA PHE A 124 0.40 7.91 -9.03
C PHE A 124 1.82 8.49 -8.96
N ALA A 125 2.13 9.56 -9.69
CA ALA A 125 3.44 10.21 -9.60
C ALA A 125 3.67 10.83 -8.22
N GLU A 126 2.63 11.39 -7.60
CA GLU A 126 2.70 11.90 -6.23
C GLU A 126 2.94 10.78 -5.21
N ASP A 127 2.33 9.60 -5.39
CA ASP A 127 2.56 8.44 -4.52
C ASP A 127 4.01 7.94 -4.62
N ILE A 128 4.55 7.87 -5.83
CA ILE A 128 5.94 7.47 -6.08
C ILE A 128 6.91 8.44 -5.42
N ILE A 129 6.67 9.75 -5.55
CA ILE A 129 7.48 10.78 -4.88
C ILE A 129 7.37 10.65 -3.36
N ALA A 130 6.16 10.45 -2.81
CA ALA A 130 5.96 10.24 -1.38
C ALA A 130 6.69 8.98 -0.87
N CYS A 131 6.70 7.91 -1.66
CA CYS A 131 7.48 6.70 -1.37
C CYS A 131 8.98 7.00 -1.36
N ALA A 132 9.51 7.71 -2.35
CA ALA A 132 10.91 8.11 -2.40
C ALA A 132 11.31 8.99 -1.20
N MET A 133 10.46 9.94 -0.81
CA MET A 133 10.66 10.76 0.38
C MET A 133 10.69 9.92 1.67
N ASN A 134 9.85 8.90 1.79
CA ASN A 134 9.84 8.00 2.94
C ASN A 134 11.10 7.13 2.99
N ILE A 135 11.61 6.68 1.84
CA ILE A 135 12.89 5.97 1.74
C ILE A 135 14.02 6.91 2.17
N SER A 136 14.07 8.13 1.64
CA SER A 136 15.07 9.14 2.02
C SER A 136 15.09 9.38 3.54
N LYS A 137 13.92 9.57 4.16
CA LYS A 137 13.80 9.73 5.62
C LYS A 137 14.32 8.51 6.38
N ARG A 138 14.05 7.30 5.91
CA ARG A 138 14.53 6.04 6.52
C ARG A 138 16.06 5.99 6.59
N TYR A 139 16.71 6.46 5.54
CA TYR A 139 18.17 6.53 5.43
C TYR A 139 18.76 7.89 5.84
N ASN A 140 18.01 8.62 6.66
CA ASN A 140 18.43 9.89 7.25
C ASN A 140 18.84 10.97 6.23
N GLY A 141 18.19 10.95 5.06
CA GLY A 141 18.35 11.99 4.03
C GLY A 141 17.82 13.35 4.48
N SER A 142 18.43 14.40 3.98
CA SER A 142 18.04 15.76 4.31
C SER A 142 16.88 16.25 3.47
N THR A 143 15.66 16.25 4.04
CA THR A 143 14.45 16.74 3.38
C THR A 143 14.63 18.16 2.83
N ARG A 144 15.14 19.09 3.65
CA ARG A 144 15.38 20.48 3.24
C ARG A 144 16.30 20.60 2.03
N ARG A 145 17.33 19.76 1.97
CA ARG A 145 18.26 19.76 0.85
C ARG A 145 17.62 19.15 -0.40
N ALA A 146 16.87 18.08 -0.25
CA ALA A 146 16.14 17.45 -1.33
C ALA A 146 15.12 18.42 -1.94
N ASP A 147 14.31 19.11 -1.12
CA ASP A 147 13.33 20.09 -1.59
C ASP A 147 13.99 21.24 -2.38
N THR A 148 15.13 21.74 -1.90
CA THR A 148 15.87 22.81 -2.59
C THR A 148 16.41 22.31 -3.94
N LEU A 149 17.00 21.12 -3.95
CA LEU A 149 17.53 20.52 -5.18
C LEU A 149 16.41 20.18 -6.18
N GLU A 150 15.28 19.68 -5.70
CA GLU A 150 14.12 19.39 -6.54
C GLU A 150 13.63 20.66 -7.24
N HIS A 151 13.47 21.75 -6.50
CA HIS A 151 13.04 23.01 -7.09
C HIS A 151 14.02 23.51 -8.17
N ILE A 152 15.33 23.46 -7.90
CA ILE A 152 16.36 23.88 -8.85
C ILE A 152 16.36 22.98 -10.10
N THR A 153 16.40 21.67 -9.90
CA THR A 153 16.54 20.71 -11.02
C THR A 153 15.28 20.66 -11.88
N THR A 154 14.08 20.72 -11.30
CA THR A 154 12.85 20.77 -12.05
C THR A 154 12.69 22.08 -12.82
N THR A 155 13.11 23.21 -12.25
CA THR A 155 13.12 24.50 -12.96
C THR A 155 14.05 24.46 -14.17
N ILE A 156 15.25 23.89 -14.03
CA ILE A 156 16.19 23.74 -15.15
C ILE A 156 15.60 22.80 -16.20
N PHE A 157 15.09 21.65 -15.77
CA PHE A 157 14.48 20.66 -16.66
C PHE A 157 13.35 21.27 -17.48
N ASP A 158 12.40 21.93 -16.83
CA ASP A 158 11.23 22.53 -17.49
C ASP A 158 11.64 23.66 -18.44
N SER A 159 12.66 24.44 -18.08
CA SER A 159 13.19 25.52 -18.93
C SER A 159 13.89 25.00 -20.18
N MET A 160 14.51 23.84 -20.10
CA MET A 160 15.27 23.23 -21.18
C MET A 160 14.45 22.24 -22.02
N LYS A 161 13.15 22.13 -21.80
CA LYS A 161 12.27 21.15 -22.44
C LYS A 161 12.38 21.15 -23.98
N LYS A 162 12.56 22.31 -24.59
CA LYS A 162 12.75 22.43 -26.05
C LYS A 162 14.09 21.88 -26.54
N VAL A 163 15.10 21.79 -25.67
CA VAL A 163 16.44 21.32 -26.01
C VAL A 163 16.53 19.80 -25.86
N HIS A 164 16.08 19.26 -24.71
CA HIS A 164 16.21 17.83 -24.43
C HIS A 164 15.06 16.97 -24.95
N GLY A 165 13.87 17.54 -25.17
CA GLY A 165 12.70 16.82 -25.69
C GLY A 165 12.10 15.76 -24.76
N MET A 166 12.58 15.67 -23.51
CA MET A 166 12.11 14.70 -22.52
C MET A 166 10.72 15.06 -21.97
N GLY A 167 9.97 14.05 -21.51
CA GLY A 167 8.59 14.17 -21.09
C GLY A 167 8.39 14.06 -19.56
N ALA A 168 7.15 13.79 -19.17
CA ALA A 168 6.73 13.69 -17.77
C ALA A 168 7.44 12.53 -17.02
N ARG A 169 7.68 11.41 -17.71
CA ARG A 169 8.37 10.25 -17.12
C ARG A 169 9.80 10.60 -16.69
N GLU A 170 10.56 11.26 -17.55
CA GLU A 170 11.94 11.65 -17.26
C GLU A 170 11.99 12.72 -16.15
N ARG A 171 10.97 13.59 -16.12
CA ARG A 171 10.80 14.57 -15.04
C ARG A 171 10.56 13.88 -13.69
N LEU A 172 9.71 12.86 -13.65
CA LEU A 172 9.45 12.06 -12.45
C LEU A 172 10.72 11.33 -12.00
N LEU A 173 11.46 10.70 -12.93
CA LEU A 173 12.73 10.04 -12.61
C LEU A 173 13.76 11.02 -12.02
N LEU A 174 13.81 12.26 -12.52
CA LEU A 174 14.66 13.31 -11.97
C LEU A 174 14.26 13.64 -10.52
N GLN A 175 12.98 13.79 -10.22
CA GLN A 175 12.46 14.06 -8.88
C GLN A 175 12.82 12.92 -7.91
N ILE A 176 12.62 11.66 -8.32
CA ILE A 176 13.00 10.48 -7.53
C ILE A 176 14.50 10.48 -7.26
N ALA A 177 15.33 10.70 -8.29
CA ALA A 177 16.78 10.74 -8.15
C ALA A 177 17.23 11.82 -7.16
N VAL A 178 16.60 12.98 -7.20
CA VAL A 178 16.89 14.09 -6.27
C VAL A 178 16.50 13.72 -4.83
N GLN A 179 15.35 13.10 -4.62
CA GLN A 179 14.91 12.68 -3.29
C GLN A 179 15.83 11.61 -2.67
N LEU A 180 16.42 10.76 -3.49
CA LEU A 180 17.22 9.61 -3.04
C LEU A 180 18.74 9.82 -3.17
N HIS A 181 19.22 10.96 -3.70
CA HIS A 181 20.63 11.17 -4.07
C HIS A 181 21.62 11.01 -2.90
N ASP A 182 21.18 11.29 -1.68
CA ASP A 182 22.06 11.25 -0.51
C ASP A 182 21.76 10.15 0.51
N CYS A 183 20.82 9.24 0.20
CA CYS A 183 20.48 8.13 1.11
C CYS A 183 21.67 7.17 1.36
N GLY A 184 22.62 7.08 0.42
CA GLY A 184 23.84 6.30 0.58
C GLY A 184 24.79 6.79 1.65
N LYS A 185 24.70 8.06 2.10
CA LYS A 185 25.47 8.60 3.21
C LYS A 185 25.25 7.86 4.52
N TYR A 186 24.10 7.23 4.66
CA TYR A 186 23.79 6.39 5.81
C TYR A 186 24.74 5.20 5.95
N ILE A 187 25.27 4.72 4.82
CA ILE A 187 26.18 3.56 4.75
C ILE A 187 27.63 4.04 4.66
N SER A 188 27.93 4.93 3.70
CA SER A 188 29.30 5.42 3.44
C SER A 188 29.31 6.86 2.96
N MET A 189 30.13 7.70 3.58
CA MET A 189 30.38 9.06 3.13
C MET A 189 31.37 9.13 1.97
N ALA A 190 32.19 8.10 1.80
CA ALA A 190 33.19 8.06 0.72
C ALA A 190 32.59 7.57 -0.61
N ASP A 191 31.52 6.78 -0.56
CA ASP A 191 30.95 6.12 -1.73
C ASP A 191 29.42 6.28 -1.77
N VAL A 192 28.97 7.53 -1.65
CA VAL A 192 27.54 7.87 -1.53
C VAL A 192 26.74 7.40 -2.73
N ALA A 193 27.25 7.62 -3.94
CA ALA A 193 26.51 7.32 -5.17
C ALA A 193 26.24 5.81 -5.33
N GLU A 194 27.27 4.97 -5.14
CA GLU A 194 27.14 3.53 -5.21
C GLU A 194 26.24 2.97 -4.10
N CYS A 195 26.39 3.47 -2.88
CA CYS A 195 25.52 3.09 -1.77
C CYS A 195 24.07 3.51 -2.01
N SER A 196 23.81 4.71 -2.55
CA SER A 196 22.47 5.15 -2.92
C SER A 196 21.87 4.24 -4.00
N TYR A 197 22.65 3.91 -5.04
CA TYR A 197 22.22 2.98 -6.09
C TYR A 197 21.84 1.62 -5.51
N ARG A 198 22.65 1.05 -4.63
CA ARG A 198 22.36 -0.25 -4.00
C ARG A 198 21.11 -0.21 -3.13
N ILE A 199 20.89 0.87 -2.39
CA ILE A 199 19.67 1.07 -1.60
C ILE A 199 18.45 1.12 -2.51
N ILE A 200 18.49 1.91 -3.59
CA ILE A 200 17.39 2.05 -4.55
C ILE A 200 17.08 0.70 -5.19
N MET A 201 18.09 -0.01 -5.68
CA MET A 201 17.89 -1.32 -6.31
C MET A 201 17.39 -2.42 -5.36
N ALA A 202 17.69 -2.31 -4.07
CA ALA A 202 17.22 -3.25 -3.04
C ALA A 202 15.86 -2.86 -2.44
N THR A 203 15.31 -1.70 -2.82
CA THR A 203 14.05 -1.18 -2.28
C THR A 203 12.98 -1.25 -3.36
N GLU A 204 11.86 -1.91 -3.05
CA GLU A 204 10.70 -1.90 -3.93
C GLU A 204 9.98 -0.56 -3.78
N ILE A 205 9.93 0.21 -4.87
CA ILE A 205 9.10 1.40 -5.00
C ILE A 205 7.84 0.94 -5.71
N ILE A 206 6.74 0.91 -4.97
CA ILE A 206 5.42 0.54 -5.50
C ILE A 206 4.76 1.81 -6.02
N GLY A 207 4.44 1.82 -7.31
CA GLY A 207 3.75 2.89 -8.01
C GLY A 207 3.65 2.61 -9.50
#